data_27b849b86a8ceb4e029bd4246067fec7
#
_entry.id   27b849b86a8ceb4e029bd4246067fec7
#
_cell.length_a   1.000
_cell.length_b   1.000
_cell.length_c   1.000
_cell.angle_alpha   90.00
_cell.angle_beta   90.00
_cell.angle_gamma   90.00
#
_symmetry.space_group_name_H-M   'P 1'
#
loop_
_entity.id
_entity.type
_entity.pdbx_description
1 polymer ?
#
loop_
_entity_poly.entity_id
_entity_poly.type
_entity_poly.pdbx_seq_one_letter_code
_entity_poly.pdbx_strand_id
1 'polypeptide(L)'
;MERRVVITGMGIWSCLGTDLETVKNSLYEGKSGIGIQEERLTYGYRSALTGVVAEPVITKKMLDRHIRAGMSEEARYAYMSSLQAFAQAGITDDYLRENEVGCIFGNDSSAQPVIEASKIMDEKHDSAMLGHGNNTSFIGWLTDTATIT
;
A
#
# COMPACT_ATOMS: atom_id res chain seq x y z
N MET A 1 -28.23 -26.43 3.65
CA MET A 1 -26.99 -26.29 4.46
C MET A 1 -26.64 -24.82 4.55
N GLU A 2 -26.57 -24.26 5.74
CA GLU A 2 -26.04 -22.91 5.92
C GLU A 2 -24.55 -22.92 5.60
N ARG A 3 -24.12 -22.02 4.71
CA ARG A 3 -22.70 -21.81 4.41
C ARG A 3 -22.09 -20.98 5.53
N ARG A 4 -21.11 -21.51 6.22
CA ARG A 4 -20.36 -20.79 7.24
C ARG A 4 -19.20 -20.08 6.59
N VAL A 5 -19.02 -18.79 6.92
CA VAL A 5 -17.85 -17.99 6.54
C VAL A 5 -16.97 -17.84 7.76
N VAL A 6 -15.66 -18.03 7.60
CA VAL A 6 -14.67 -17.95 8.68
C VAL A 6 -13.48 -17.10 8.23
N ILE A 7 -12.84 -16.43 9.18
CA ILE A 7 -11.58 -15.74 8.97
C ILE A 7 -10.46 -16.76 9.19
N THR A 8 -9.63 -17.01 8.19
CA THR A 8 -8.53 -17.99 8.21
C THR A 8 -7.17 -17.35 8.41
N GLY A 9 -7.01 -16.07 8.07
CA GLY A 9 -5.77 -15.34 8.24
C GLY A 9 -6.01 -13.84 8.33
N MET A 10 -5.12 -13.17 9.04
CA MET A 10 -5.12 -11.72 9.23
C MET A 10 -3.71 -11.18 9.00
N GLY A 11 -3.63 -9.96 8.47
CA GLY A 11 -2.39 -9.21 8.36
C GLY A 11 -2.63 -7.75 8.64
N ILE A 12 -1.62 -7.06 9.16
CA ILE A 12 -1.71 -5.66 9.54
C ILE A 12 -0.39 -4.95 9.29
N TRP A 13 -0.49 -3.69 8.84
CA TRP A 13 0.63 -2.77 8.73
C TRP A 13 0.14 -1.39 9.18
N SER A 14 0.62 -0.92 10.32
CA SER A 14 0.07 0.28 10.96
C SER A 14 1.13 1.05 11.75
N CYS A 15 0.76 2.23 12.25
CA CYS A 15 1.59 3.01 13.15
C CYS A 15 1.80 2.36 14.54
N LEU A 16 1.05 1.32 14.90
CA LEU A 16 1.24 0.54 16.12
C LEU A 16 2.19 -0.63 15.95
N GLY A 17 2.46 -1.02 14.72
CA GLY A 17 3.34 -2.13 14.38
C GLY A 17 3.08 -2.65 12.97
N THR A 18 4.00 -3.48 12.51
CA THR A 18 4.01 -4.03 11.14
C THR A 18 3.62 -5.51 11.07
N ASP A 19 3.15 -6.06 12.18
CA ASP A 19 2.66 -7.43 12.32
C ASP A 19 1.66 -7.53 13.48
N LEU A 20 0.89 -8.62 13.50
CA LEU A 20 -0.18 -8.84 14.49
C LEU A 20 0.32 -8.86 15.94
N GLU A 21 1.49 -9.47 16.18
CA GLU A 21 1.98 -9.60 17.55
C GLU A 21 2.47 -8.26 18.10
N THR A 22 3.18 -7.48 17.27
CA THR A 22 3.62 -6.13 17.63
C THR A 22 2.44 -5.21 17.91
N VAL A 23 1.42 -5.23 17.04
CA VAL A 23 0.21 -4.41 17.21
C VAL A 23 -0.54 -4.83 18.47
N LYS A 24 -0.73 -6.12 18.70
CA LYS A 24 -1.36 -6.65 19.90
C LYS A 24 -0.66 -6.16 21.16
N ASN A 25 0.67 -6.28 21.23
CA ASN A 25 1.46 -5.83 22.36
C ASN A 25 1.35 -4.32 22.56
N SER A 26 1.42 -3.54 21.48
CA SER A 26 1.22 -2.09 21.54
C SER A 26 -0.15 -1.70 22.12
N LEU A 27 -1.21 -2.41 21.75
CA LEU A 27 -2.55 -2.19 22.29
C LEU A 27 -2.64 -2.55 23.76
N TYR A 28 -2.08 -3.69 24.19
CA TYR A 28 -2.08 -4.07 25.61
C TYR A 28 -1.25 -3.12 26.50
N GLU A 29 -0.17 -2.58 25.96
CA GLU A 29 0.68 -1.62 26.65
C GLU A 29 0.14 -0.18 26.60
N GLY A 30 -0.95 0.05 25.88
CA GLY A 30 -1.53 1.38 25.69
C GLY A 30 -0.62 2.34 24.90
N LYS A 31 0.24 1.81 24.03
CA LYS A 31 1.11 2.63 23.18
C LYS A 31 0.31 3.42 22.17
N SER A 32 0.69 4.68 21.97
CA SER A 32 0.18 5.51 20.90
C SER A 32 1.09 5.37 19.68
N GLY A 33 0.49 5.16 18.50
CA GLY A 33 1.19 5.23 17.21
C GLY A 33 1.28 6.65 16.65
N ILE A 34 0.77 7.66 17.38
CA ILE A 34 0.82 9.06 16.97
C ILE A 34 2.17 9.66 17.32
N GLY A 35 2.82 10.24 16.33
CA GLY A 35 4.09 10.94 16.46
C GLY A 35 4.06 12.33 15.84
N ILE A 36 5.17 13.05 15.95
CA ILE A 36 5.34 14.38 15.34
C ILE A 36 6.07 14.20 14.01
N GLN A 37 5.48 14.74 12.96
CA GLN A 37 6.09 14.82 11.63
C GLN A 37 6.07 16.29 11.18
N GLU A 38 7.18 16.99 11.40
CA GLU A 38 7.26 18.45 11.19
C GLU A 38 7.05 18.88 9.72
N GLU A 39 7.35 17.99 8.77
CA GLU A 39 7.09 18.25 7.35
C GLU A 39 5.62 18.60 7.07
N ARG A 40 4.68 18.10 7.87
CA ARG A 40 3.27 18.44 7.75
C ARG A 40 3.00 19.94 7.88
N LEU A 41 3.76 20.62 8.73
CA LEU A 41 3.63 22.08 8.89
C LEU A 41 4.10 22.82 7.63
N THR A 42 5.09 22.27 6.91
CA THR A 42 5.57 22.86 5.65
C THR A 42 4.52 22.75 4.52
N TYR A 43 3.64 21.74 4.59
CA TYR A 43 2.51 21.57 3.68
C TYR A 43 1.25 22.35 4.10
N GLY A 44 1.33 23.16 5.17
CA GLY A 44 0.22 23.99 5.65
C GLY A 44 -0.78 23.27 6.56
N TYR A 45 -0.48 22.06 7.04
CA TYR A 45 -1.30 21.41 8.06
C TYR A 45 -1.20 22.19 9.40
N ARG A 46 -2.30 22.27 10.12
CA ARG A 46 -2.35 22.95 11.43
C ARG A 46 -1.67 22.14 12.56
N SER A 47 -1.45 20.85 12.33
CA SER A 47 -0.86 19.96 13.32
C SER A 47 0.22 19.09 12.68
N ALA A 48 1.33 18.92 13.39
CA ALA A 48 2.38 17.99 13.04
C ALA A 48 2.08 16.55 13.51
N LEU A 49 1.02 16.35 14.30
CA LEU A 49 0.66 15.02 14.80
C LEU A 49 0.08 14.14 13.69
N THR A 50 0.62 12.92 13.56
CA THR A 50 0.15 11.91 12.60
C THR A 50 0.50 10.51 13.07
N GLY A 51 -0.17 9.50 12.54
CA GLY A 51 0.25 8.12 12.67
C GLY A 51 1.44 7.86 11.74
N VAL A 52 2.64 7.73 12.31
CA VAL A 52 3.84 7.44 11.53
C VAL A 52 3.92 5.94 11.28
N VAL A 53 3.72 5.53 10.04
CA VAL A 53 3.78 4.13 9.60
C VAL A 53 5.15 3.85 9.01
N ALA A 54 5.76 2.72 9.41
CA ALA A 54 7.04 2.30 8.83
C ALA A 54 6.88 1.95 7.35
N GLU A 55 7.74 2.48 6.49
CA GLU A 55 7.69 2.18 5.06
C GLU A 55 8.01 0.69 4.81
N PRO A 56 7.17 -0.03 4.05
CA PRO A 56 7.42 -1.42 3.72
C PRO A 56 8.61 -1.59 2.76
N VAL A 57 9.51 -2.50 3.08
CA VAL A 57 10.63 -2.84 2.21
C VAL A 57 10.24 -3.99 1.28
N ILE A 58 9.80 -3.65 0.06
CA ILE A 58 9.46 -4.63 -0.97
C ILE A 58 10.67 -4.85 -1.88
N THR A 59 11.26 -6.04 -1.79
CA THR A 59 12.48 -6.39 -2.49
C THR A 59 12.22 -6.90 -3.91
N LYS A 60 13.27 -6.93 -4.75
CA LYS A 60 13.24 -7.52 -6.09
C LYS A 60 12.92 -9.04 -6.11
N LYS A 61 13.07 -9.71 -4.98
CA LYS A 61 12.70 -11.12 -4.85
C LYS A 61 11.21 -11.32 -4.62
N MET A 62 10.53 -10.30 -4.09
CA MET A 62 9.11 -10.34 -3.80
C MET A 62 8.28 -9.94 -5.01
N LEU A 63 8.66 -8.85 -5.67
CA LEU A 63 7.95 -8.32 -6.85
C LEU A 63 8.92 -7.79 -7.90
N ASP A 64 8.51 -7.86 -9.14
CA ASP A 64 9.21 -7.27 -10.29
C ASP A 64 9.39 -5.75 -10.12
N ARG A 65 10.44 -5.22 -10.79
CA ARG A 65 10.78 -3.80 -10.72
C ARG A 65 9.64 -2.89 -11.21
N HIS A 66 8.99 -3.29 -12.30
CA HIS A 66 7.94 -2.47 -12.90
C HIS A 66 6.73 -2.37 -11.97
N ILE A 67 6.33 -3.48 -11.35
CA ILE A 67 5.25 -3.51 -10.35
C ILE A 67 5.63 -2.64 -9.16
N ARG A 68 6.83 -2.82 -8.58
CA ARG A 68 7.28 -2.05 -7.42
C ARG A 68 7.36 -0.54 -7.69
N ALA A 69 7.81 -0.15 -8.89
CA ALA A 69 7.87 1.26 -9.26
C ALA A 69 6.48 1.89 -9.42
N GLY A 70 5.47 1.07 -9.67
CA GLY A 70 4.08 1.46 -9.82
C GLY A 70 3.25 1.47 -8.55
N MET A 71 3.76 0.92 -7.45
CA MET A 71 3.00 0.84 -6.21
C MET A 71 2.93 2.17 -5.47
N SER A 72 1.73 2.63 -5.20
CA SER A 72 1.50 3.69 -4.22
C SER A 72 1.85 3.23 -2.80
N GLU A 73 1.90 4.16 -1.87
CA GLU A 73 2.18 3.86 -0.46
C GLU A 73 1.15 2.88 0.11
N GLU A 74 -0.13 3.13 -0.13
CA GLU A 74 -1.24 2.30 0.32
C GLU A 74 -1.19 0.89 -0.28
N ALA A 75 -0.82 0.78 -1.57
CA ALA A 75 -0.66 -0.52 -2.22
C ALA A 75 0.48 -1.34 -1.58
N ARG A 76 1.54 -0.69 -1.11
CA ARG A 76 2.63 -1.35 -0.38
C ARG A 76 2.16 -1.89 0.96
N TYR A 77 1.37 -1.11 1.72
CA TYR A 77 0.79 -1.56 2.99
C TYR A 77 -0.18 -2.72 2.78
N ALA A 78 -1.07 -2.62 1.79
CA ALA A 78 -2.02 -3.67 1.43
C ALA A 78 -1.31 -4.96 1.03
N TYR A 79 -0.27 -4.87 0.20
CA TYR A 79 0.53 -6.03 -0.21
C TYR A 79 1.18 -6.73 0.98
N MET A 80 1.86 -6.00 1.86
CA MET A 80 2.52 -6.59 3.02
C MET A 80 1.53 -7.22 4.00
N SER A 81 0.39 -6.57 4.23
CA SER A 81 -0.68 -7.12 5.07
C SER A 81 -1.28 -8.38 4.46
N SER A 82 -1.46 -8.41 3.13
CA SER A 82 -1.97 -9.60 2.41
C SER A 82 -1.01 -10.79 2.51
N LEU A 83 0.30 -10.56 2.40
CA LEU A 83 1.29 -11.62 2.57
C LEU A 83 1.23 -12.26 3.96
N GLN A 84 1.04 -11.45 5.01
CA GLN A 84 0.85 -11.95 6.37
C GLN A 84 -0.41 -12.79 6.49
N ALA A 85 -1.53 -12.29 5.95
CA ALA A 85 -2.81 -12.99 5.97
C ALA A 85 -2.72 -14.33 5.22
N PHE A 86 -2.08 -14.36 4.04
CA PHE A 86 -1.87 -15.57 3.25
C PHE A 86 -0.99 -16.57 4.00
N ALA A 87 0.10 -16.11 4.59
CA ALA A 87 0.99 -16.97 5.38
C ALA A 87 0.25 -17.61 6.57
N GLN A 88 -0.57 -16.83 7.29
CA GLN A 88 -1.35 -17.33 8.41
C GLN A 88 -2.45 -18.30 7.97
N ALA A 89 -3.10 -18.02 6.84
CA ALA A 89 -4.14 -18.89 6.27
C ALA A 89 -3.59 -20.16 5.59
N GLY A 90 -2.27 -20.26 5.39
CA GLY A 90 -1.65 -21.35 4.63
C GLY A 90 -1.92 -21.28 3.12
N ILE A 91 -2.24 -20.09 2.59
CA ILE A 91 -2.44 -19.88 1.16
C ILE A 91 -1.08 -19.80 0.49
N THR A 92 -0.83 -20.74 -0.41
CA THR A 92 0.41 -20.86 -1.19
C THR A 92 0.16 -20.49 -2.66
N ASP A 93 1.24 -20.30 -3.42
CA ASP A 93 1.16 -20.07 -4.86
C ASP A 93 0.43 -21.20 -5.60
N ASP A 94 0.60 -22.44 -5.16
CA ASP A 94 -0.10 -23.59 -5.74
C ASP A 94 -1.59 -23.53 -5.44
N TYR A 95 -1.96 -23.16 -4.22
CA TYR A 95 -3.36 -22.92 -3.88
C TYR A 95 -4.00 -21.84 -4.77
N LEU A 96 -3.29 -20.74 -5.03
CA LEU A 96 -3.77 -19.64 -5.88
C LEU A 96 -3.90 -20.04 -7.36
N ARG A 97 -3.12 -21.03 -7.84
CA ARG A 97 -3.25 -21.55 -9.20
C ARG A 97 -4.44 -22.49 -9.37
N GLU A 98 -4.80 -23.17 -8.32
CA GLU A 98 -5.86 -24.21 -8.34
C GLU A 98 -7.23 -23.69 -7.91
N ASN A 99 -7.30 -22.51 -7.27
CA ASN A 99 -8.51 -21.97 -6.69
C ASN A 99 -8.73 -20.51 -7.09
N GLU A 100 -9.97 -20.14 -7.26
CA GLU A 100 -10.36 -18.71 -7.39
C GLU A 100 -10.30 -18.03 -6.04
N VAL A 101 -9.50 -16.96 -5.96
CA VAL A 101 -9.38 -16.10 -4.76
C VAL A 101 -9.70 -14.67 -5.15
N GLY A 102 -10.77 -14.12 -4.57
CA GLY A 102 -11.13 -12.72 -4.76
C GLY A 102 -10.29 -11.81 -3.87
N CYS A 103 -9.86 -10.66 -4.42
CA CYS A 103 -9.23 -9.58 -3.65
C CYS A 103 -10.17 -8.37 -3.63
N ILE A 104 -10.46 -7.83 -2.43
CA ILE A 104 -11.25 -6.62 -2.26
C ILE A 104 -10.51 -5.71 -1.28
N PHE A 105 -10.13 -4.52 -1.74
CA PHE A 105 -9.50 -3.50 -0.91
C PHE A 105 -10.35 -2.24 -0.92
N GLY A 106 -10.42 -1.54 0.21
CA GLY A 106 -10.98 -0.21 0.32
C GLY A 106 -9.87 0.80 0.58
N ASN A 107 -9.90 1.92 -0.14
CA ASN A 107 -9.00 3.05 0.08
C ASN A 107 -9.79 4.35 -0.11
N ASP A 108 -9.65 5.30 0.81
CA ASP A 108 -10.34 6.60 0.74
C ASP A 108 -9.40 7.77 0.38
N SER A 109 -8.10 7.50 0.18
CA SER A 109 -7.04 8.54 0.11
C SER A 109 -6.18 8.47 -1.15
N SER A 110 -6.76 8.20 -2.29
CA SER A 110 -6.02 7.99 -3.55
C SER A 110 -5.53 9.27 -4.27
N ALA A 111 -5.60 10.46 -3.66
CA ALA A 111 -5.15 11.69 -4.30
C ALA A 111 -3.62 11.81 -4.42
N GLN A 112 -2.87 11.18 -3.53
CA GLN A 112 -1.42 11.29 -3.48
C GLN A 112 -0.72 10.83 -4.77
N PRO A 113 -1.03 9.69 -5.38
CA PRO A 113 -0.43 9.27 -6.66
C PRO A 113 -0.70 10.28 -7.79
N VAL A 114 -1.86 10.92 -7.80
CA VAL A 114 -2.20 11.95 -8.81
C VAL A 114 -1.37 13.20 -8.59
N ILE A 115 -1.19 13.62 -7.33
CA ILE A 115 -0.38 14.79 -6.97
C ILE A 115 1.10 14.54 -7.32
N GLU A 116 1.63 13.39 -6.98
CA GLU A 116 3.01 13.01 -7.31
C GLU A 116 3.23 12.94 -8.82
N ALA A 117 2.28 12.35 -9.53
CA ALA A 117 2.31 12.29 -10.98
C ALA A 117 2.31 13.69 -11.61
N SER A 118 1.46 14.60 -11.13
CA SER A 118 1.40 15.97 -11.61
C SER A 118 2.71 16.72 -11.35
N LYS A 119 3.31 16.56 -10.17
CA LYS A 119 4.62 17.14 -9.85
C LYS A 119 5.73 16.63 -10.76
N ILE A 120 5.78 15.33 -11.00
CA ILE A 120 6.75 14.73 -11.92
C ILE A 120 6.55 15.23 -13.35
N MET A 121 5.31 15.44 -13.77
CA MET A 121 5.00 16.02 -15.08
C MET A 121 5.48 17.47 -15.18
N ASP A 122 5.23 18.28 -14.15
CA ASP A 122 5.66 19.68 -14.12
C ASP A 122 7.19 19.80 -14.12
N GLU A 123 7.88 18.98 -13.32
CA GLU A 123 9.36 18.96 -13.25
C GLU A 123 10.02 18.46 -14.54
N LYS A 124 9.35 17.60 -15.30
CA LYS A 124 9.89 16.94 -16.50
C LYS A 124 9.21 17.37 -17.80
N HIS A 125 8.52 18.51 -17.77
CA HIS A 125 7.75 19.02 -18.90
C HIS A 125 8.54 19.06 -20.22
N ASP A 126 9.86 19.28 -20.17
CA ASP A 126 10.77 19.28 -21.31
C ASP A 126 11.60 18.00 -21.45
N SER A 127 11.36 16.96 -20.64
CA SER A 127 12.17 15.75 -20.70
C SER A 127 11.71 14.82 -21.82
N ALA A 128 12.70 14.19 -22.49
CA ALA A 128 12.47 13.20 -23.55
C ALA A 128 11.59 11.99 -23.12
N MET A 129 11.34 11.82 -21.83
CA MET A 129 10.42 10.81 -21.31
C MET A 129 8.95 11.09 -21.67
N LEU A 130 8.56 12.35 -21.83
CA LEU A 130 7.22 12.73 -22.28
C LEU A 130 7.09 12.70 -23.82
N GLY A 131 8.21 12.78 -24.55
CA GLY A 131 8.24 12.90 -26.01
C GLY A 131 8.08 11.59 -26.80
N HIS A 132 8.10 10.42 -26.17
CA HIS A 132 8.13 9.13 -26.87
C HIS A 132 6.98 8.20 -26.46
N GLY A 133 5.73 8.64 -26.61
CA GLY A 133 4.57 7.75 -26.61
C GLY A 133 4.24 7.01 -25.30
N ASN A 134 5.01 7.27 -24.24
CA ASN A 134 4.84 6.62 -22.94
C ASN A 134 3.77 7.27 -22.03
N ASN A 135 3.09 8.32 -22.52
CA ASN A 135 1.99 8.95 -21.79
C ASN A 135 0.83 7.98 -21.53
N THR A 136 0.59 7.05 -22.47
CA THR A 136 -0.45 6.03 -22.30
C THR A 136 -0.11 5.01 -21.22
N SER A 137 1.17 4.67 -21.04
CA SER A 137 1.58 3.73 -19.99
C SER A 137 1.55 4.37 -18.60
N PHE A 138 1.80 5.69 -18.50
CA PHE A 138 1.72 6.41 -17.24
C PHE A 138 0.26 6.67 -16.81
N ILE A 139 -0.61 7.05 -17.72
CA ILE A 139 -2.05 7.18 -17.47
C ILE A 139 -2.67 5.79 -17.22
N GLY A 140 -2.27 4.77 -17.98
CA GLY A 140 -2.67 3.39 -17.74
C GLY A 140 -2.25 2.91 -16.36
N TRP A 141 -1.04 3.24 -15.94
CA TRP A 141 -0.56 2.95 -14.60
C TRP A 141 -1.34 3.67 -13.49
N LEU A 142 -1.68 4.96 -13.66
CA LEU A 142 -2.56 5.68 -12.74
C LEU A 142 -3.95 5.06 -12.65
N THR A 143 -4.51 4.63 -13.79
CA THR A 143 -5.82 3.98 -13.84
C THR A 143 -5.76 2.56 -13.29
N ASP A 144 -4.72 1.79 -13.58
CA ASP A 144 -4.54 0.44 -13.04
C ASP A 144 -4.31 0.46 -11.52
N THR A 145 -3.55 1.43 -11.02
CA THR A 145 -3.38 1.61 -9.56
C THR A 145 -4.66 2.08 -8.89
N ALA A 146 -5.51 2.85 -9.58
CA ALA A 146 -6.83 3.24 -9.11
C ALA A 146 -7.89 2.13 -9.26
N THR A 147 -7.63 1.13 -10.10
CA THR A 147 -8.58 0.02 -10.37
C THR A 147 -8.31 -1.19 -9.46
N ILE A 148 -7.28 -1.16 -8.63
CA ILE A 148 -7.09 -2.10 -7.51
C ILE A 148 -7.92 -1.61 -6.29
N THR A 149 -9.09 -1.05 -6.55
CA THR A 149 -10.09 -0.71 -5.54
C THR A 149 -11.17 -1.78 -5.48
#